data_6db979ab1b41a51db67b347d8cc3e1d8
#
_entry.id   6db979ab1b41a51db67b347d8cc3e1d8
#
_cell.length_a   1.000
_cell.length_b   1.000
_cell.length_c   1.000
_cell.angle_alpha   90.00
_cell.angle_beta   90.00
_cell.angle_gamma   90.00
#
_symmetry.space_group_name_H-M   'P 1'
#
loop_
_entity.id
_entity.type
_entity.pdbx_description
1 polymer ?
#
loop_
_entity_poly.entity_id
_entity_poly.type
_entity_poly.pdbx_seq_one_letter_code
_entity_poly.pdbx_strand_id
1 'polypeptide(L)'
;ISAPGFISNEAPYTNYLPEFYQQANYTFYKNSSGQYVDGFSEDKMKEALQRIQTAVNDGIIDKESVNNSTSNARDKFYSTDAGSESGVFTYWAGTWANTLKTQLATKGLDNELIAIKPIKELGTYVERIAPCWCITTAAKNPEGIFKYFIDTMLDGGDVQTLWEYGAKGTHWDTKAETVTLAKDDEGKKTKTYEEGQFHFLPQPESPDKLMSKNHIDPILALAKFQDGKEDPGASAMTETAKANGDFFAENSTVAVPLPMTTALSENITDINTARNYVISQVALGYMTVDEGMNYYKTTVGSLADTVLKSLNK
;
A
#
# COMPACT_ATOMS: atom_id res chain seq x y z
N ILE A 1 -6.73 -15.44 -5.28
CA ILE A 1 -6.29 -14.15 -4.71
C ILE A 1 -5.24 -14.44 -3.67
N SER A 2 -4.06 -13.85 -3.81
CA SER A 2 -3.05 -13.82 -2.77
C SER A 2 -2.95 -12.39 -2.24
N ALA A 3 -3.10 -12.22 -0.95
CA ALA A 3 -3.02 -10.94 -0.29
C ALA A 3 -1.90 -10.94 0.76
N PRO A 4 -1.33 -9.78 1.11
CA PRO A 4 -0.52 -9.65 2.32
C PRO A 4 -1.30 -10.13 3.53
N GLY A 5 -0.59 -10.70 4.49
CA GLY A 5 -1.20 -11.37 5.64
C GLY A 5 -2.16 -10.48 6.41
N PHE A 6 -3.22 -11.08 6.90
CA PHE A 6 -4.18 -10.42 7.80
C PHE A 6 -3.54 -9.92 9.10
N ILE A 7 -2.32 -10.38 9.39
CA ILE A 7 -1.53 -10.05 10.59
C ILE A 7 -0.48 -8.97 10.29
N SER A 8 -0.49 -8.34 9.11
CA SER A 8 0.51 -7.33 8.82
C SER A 8 0.35 -6.16 9.80
N ASN A 9 1.45 -5.80 10.47
CA ASN A 9 1.53 -4.59 11.30
C ASN A 9 1.50 -3.29 10.46
N GLU A 10 1.35 -3.42 9.15
CA GLU A 10 1.10 -2.28 8.30
C GLU A 10 -0.25 -1.70 8.69
N ALA A 11 -0.24 -0.41 8.92
CA ALA A 11 -1.28 0.38 9.52
C ALA A 11 -2.72 -0.05 9.18
N PRO A 12 -3.68 0.15 10.08
CA PRO A 12 -5.08 -0.31 9.99
C PRO A 12 -5.88 0.23 8.78
N TYR A 13 -5.21 0.86 7.85
CA TYR A 13 -5.77 1.47 6.64
C TYR A 13 -5.71 0.57 5.41
N THR A 14 -4.96 -0.53 5.47
CA THR A 14 -4.82 -1.45 4.36
C THR A 14 -5.63 -2.70 4.61
N ASN A 15 -6.90 -2.60 4.30
CA ASN A 15 -7.73 -3.78 4.14
C ASN A 15 -7.43 -4.37 2.76
N TYR A 16 -6.65 -5.44 2.71
CA TYR A 16 -6.22 -6.06 1.46
C TYR A 16 -7.28 -6.96 0.81
N LEU A 17 -8.44 -7.10 1.42
CA LEU A 17 -9.56 -7.88 0.90
C LEU A 17 -10.89 -7.11 1.03
N PRO A 18 -10.98 -5.87 0.52
CA PRO A 18 -12.15 -5.02 0.73
C PRO A 18 -13.44 -5.63 0.19
N GLU A 19 -13.36 -6.40 -0.89
CA GLU A 19 -14.48 -7.06 -1.54
C GLU A 19 -15.17 -8.13 -0.67
N PHE A 20 -14.47 -8.66 0.32
CA PHE A 20 -15.02 -9.64 1.25
C PHE A 20 -15.70 -9.02 2.46
N TYR A 21 -15.43 -7.76 2.77
CA TYR A 21 -15.99 -7.09 3.94
C TYR A 21 -17.42 -6.58 3.75
N GLN A 22 -17.97 -6.56 2.53
CA GLN A 22 -19.40 -6.34 2.24
C GLN A 22 -20.07 -5.23 3.06
N GLN A 23 -19.53 -4.02 3.03
CA GLN A 23 -19.98 -2.90 3.85
C GLN A 23 -19.68 -3.04 5.36
N ALA A 24 -19.01 -4.10 5.79
CA ALA A 24 -18.46 -4.17 7.14
C ALA A 24 -17.29 -3.20 7.29
N ASN A 25 -17.18 -2.59 8.45
CA ASN A 25 -16.06 -1.73 8.77
C ASN A 25 -15.09 -2.45 9.71
N TYR A 26 -13.85 -2.58 9.29
CA TYR A 26 -12.81 -3.23 10.09
C TYR A 26 -12.47 -2.45 11.37
N THR A 27 -12.57 -1.13 11.33
CA THR A 27 -12.15 -0.24 12.41
C THR A 27 -13.31 0.56 12.99
N PHE A 28 -13.00 1.46 13.91
CA PHE A 28 -13.97 2.46 14.38
C PHE A 28 -14.33 3.41 13.23
N TYR A 29 -15.59 3.77 13.13
CA TYR A 29 -16.05 4.69 12.11
C TYR A 29 -17.24 5.51 12.61
N LYS A 30 -17.52 6.62 11.93
CA LYS A 30 -18.66 7.48 12.25
C LYS A 30 -19.90 7.00 11.48
N ASN A 31 -20.92 6.57 12.16
CA ASN A 31 -22.15 6.10 11.55
C ASN A 31 -23.01 7.28 11.01
N SER A 32 -24.14 6.96 10.39
CA SER A 32 -25.07 7.95 9.84
C SER A 32 -25.67 8.91 10.87
N SER A 33 -25.70 8.53 12.15
CA SER A 33 -26.13 9.38 13.27
C SER A 33 -25.01 10.31 13.77
N GLY A 34 -23.82 10.23 13.17
CA GLY A 34 -22.67 11.03 13.56
C GLY A 34 -21.93 10.53 14.79
N GLN A 35 -22.25 9.32 15.29
CA GLN A 35 -21.56 8.68 16.41
C GLN A 35 -20.51 7.70 15.94
N TYR A 36 -19.39 7.63 16.65
CA TYR A 36 -18.39 6.61 16.43
C TYR A 36 -18.87 5.28 17.02
N VAL A 37 -18.74 4.24 16.22
CA VAL A 37 -19.06 2.84 16.54
C VAL A 37 -17.89 1.93 16.23
N ASP A 38 -17.87 0.74 16.82
CA ASP A 38 -16.88 -0.29 16.49
C ASP A 38 -17.45 -1.21 15.40
N GLY A 39 -17.02 -0.99 14.17
CA GLY A 39 -17.49 -1.76 13.03
C GLY A 39 -17.15 -3.25 13.12
N PHE A 40 -16.06 -3.61 13.83
CA PHE A 40 -15.72 -5.02 14.01
C PHE A 40 -16.73 -5.77 14.90
N SER A 41 -17.48 -5.08 15.74
CA SER A 41 -18.51 -5.66 16.61
C SER A 41 -19.88 -5.78 15.95
N GLU A 42 -20.05 -5.32 14.73
CA GLU A 42 -21.34 -5.31 14.03
C GLU A 42 -21.65 -6.65 13.33
N ASP A 43 -22.94 -6.91 13.10
CA ASP A 43 -23.37 -8.14 12.41
C ASP A 43 -22.84 -8.23 10.96
N LYS A 44 -22.60 -7.10 10.30
CA LYS A 44 -21.96 -7.07 8.98
C LYS A 44 -20.54 -7.66 8.98
N MET A 45 -19.82 -7.55 10.08
CA MET A 45 -18.53 -8.21 10.23
C MET A 45 -18.66 -9.73 10.29
N LYS A 46 -19.70 -10.26 10.89
CA LYS A 46 -19.98 -11.71 10.88
C LYS A 46 -20.19 -12.22 9.45
N GLU A 47 -20.98 -11.49 8.65
CA GLU A 47 -21.20 -11.81 7.24
C GLU A 47 -19.89 -11.79 6.44
N ALA A 48 -19.03 -10.79 6.68
CA ALA A 48 -17.74 -10.67 6.04
C ALA A 48 -16.80 -11.83 6.41
N LEU A 49 -16.70 -12.16 7.69
CA LEU A 49 -15.88 -13.27 8.19
C LEU A 49 -16.34 -14.60 7.61
N GLN A 50 -17.64 -14.85 7.55
CA GLN A 50 -18.19 -16.06 6.93
C GLN A 50 -17.85 -16.14 5.43
N ARG A 51 -17.90 -15.02 4.74
CA ARG A 51 -17.55 -14.95 3.32
C ARG A 51 -16.06 -15.22 3.08
N ILE A 52 -15.17 -14.65 3.92
CA ILE A 52 -13.73 -14.92 3.85
C ILE A 52 -13.45 -16.41 4.08
N GLN A 53 -14.06 -17.00 5.12
CA GLN A 53 -13.92 -18.43 5.41
C GLN A 53 -14.36 -19.32 4.22
N THR A 54 -15.52 -18.99 3.64
CA THR A 54 -16.02 -19.71 2.45
C THR A 54 -15.04 -19.57 1.29
N ALA A 55 -14.55 -18.36 1.01
CA ALA A 55 -13.62 -18.12 -0.11
C ALA A 55 -12.26 -18.84 0.09
N VAL A 56 -11.79 -18.97 1.33
CA VAL A 56 -10.60 -19.76 1.65
C VAL A 56 -10.86 -21.25 1.42
N ASN A 57 -12.02 -21.76 1.86
CA ASN A 57 -12.39 -23.16 1.69
C ASN A 57 -12.56 -23.54 0.22
N ASP A 58 -13.11 -22.62 -0.59
CA ASP A 58 -13.32 -22.80 -2.03
C ASP A 58 -12.02 -22.59 -2.84
N GLY A 59 -10.90 -22.26 -2.19
CA GLY A 59 -9.63 -22.01 -2.86
C GLY A 59 -9.56 -20.68 -3.63
N ILE A 60 -10.53 -19.78 -3.45
CA ILE A 60 -10.55 -18.45 -4.06
C ILE A 60 -9.49 -17.56 -3.41
N ILE A 61 -9.38 -17.61 -2.07
CA ILE A 61 -8.32 -16.95 -1.32
C ILE A 61 -7.25 -18.00 -0.99
N ASP A 62 -6.01 -17.64 -1.27
CA ASP A 62 -4.84 -18.40 -0.87
C ASP A 62 -4.78 -18.53 0.66
N LYS A 63 -4.73 -19.77 1.17
CA LYS A 63 -4.67 -20.05 2.61
C LYS A 63 -3.45 -19.43 3.29
N GLU A 64 -2.35 -19.28 2.57
CA GLU A 64 -1.14 -18.66 3.10
C GLU A 64 -1.28 -17.14 3.24
N SER A 65 -2.36 -16.53 2.69
CA SER A 65 -2.64 -15.10 2.87
C SER A 65 -2.73 -14.70 4.35
N VAL A 66 -3.02 -15.61 5.27
CA VAL A 66 -2.98 -15.31 6.71
C VAL A 66 -1.58 -15.00 7.24
N ASN A 67 -0.54 -15.53 6.59
CA ASN A 67 0.86 -15.41 7.00
C ASN A 67 1.76 -14.73 5.96
N ASN A 68 1.25 -14.46 4.77
CA ASN A 68 2.04 -13.83 3.73
C ASN A 68 2.57 -12.48 4.18
N SER A 69 3.87 -12.26 4.04
CA SER A 69 4.40 -10.91 3.97
C SER A 69 3.97 -10.24 2.65
N THR A 70 4.11 -8.94 2.55
CA THR A 70 3.87 -8.21 1.29
C THR A 70 4.72 -8.75 0.14
N SER A 71 5.96 -9.16 0.43
CA SER A 71 6.86 -9.77 -0.57
C SER A 71 6.33 -11.12 -1.05
N ASN A 72 5.92 -12.00 -0.13
CA ASN A 72 5.41 -13.33 -0.49
C ASN A 72 4.14 -13.24 -1.37
N ALA A 73 3.22 -12.32 -1.05
CA ALA A 73 2.02 -12.11 -1.87
C ALA A 73 2.37 -11.63 -3.29
N ARG A 74 3.37 -10.76 -3.44
CA ARG A 74 3.89 -10.32 -4.73
C ARG A 74 4.57 -11.45 -5.50
N ASP A 75 5.41 -12.23 -4.85
CA ASP A 75 6.12 -13.35 -5.47
C ASP A 75 5.14 -14.37 -6.06
N LYS A 76 4.02 -14.63 -5.37
CA LYS A 76 2.94 -15.46 -5.90
C LYS A 76 2.25 -14.87 -7.13
N PHE A 77 2.11 -13.55 -7.18
CA PHE A 77 1.57 -12.86 -8.36
C PHE A 77 2.51 -12.93 -9.57
N TYR A 78 3.83 -13.05 -9.33
CA TYR A 78 4.85 -13.23 -10.37
C TYR A 78 5.18 -14.69 -10.65
N SER A 79 4.55 -15.64 -9.96
CA SER A 79 4.90 -17.05 -10.10
C SER A 79 4.52 -17.58 -11.47
N THR A 80 5.41 -18.43 -12.00
CA THR A 80 5.17 -19.26 -13.19
C THR A 80 4.98 -20.74 -12.82
N ASP A 81 5.06 -21.07 -11.52
CA ASP A 81 4.95 -22.42 -11.04
C ASP A 81 3.47 -22.83 -10.94
N ALA A 82 3.12 -23.93 -11.60
CA ALA A 82 1.74 -24.42 -11.64
C ALA A 82 1.19 -24.65 -10.23
N GLY A 83 0.07 -24.04 -9.92
CA GLY A 83 -0.60 -24.10 -8.62
C GLY A 83 -0.10 -23.08 -7.59
N SER A 84 0.85 -22.21 -7.96
CA SER A 84 1.34 -21.10 -7.12
C SER A 84 0.93 -19.75 -7.65
N GLU A 85 0.24 -19.70 -8.79
CA GLU A 85 -0.15 -18.46 -9.46
C GLU A 85 -1.28 -17.75 -8.72
N SER A 86 -1.20 -16.43 -8.67
CA SER A 86 -2.29 -15.57 -8.22
C SER A 86 -2.73 -14.65 -9.34
N GLY A 87 -3.98 -14.76 -9.76
CA GLY A 87 -4.56 -13.91 -10.81
C GLY A 87 -5.00 -12.52 -10.34
N VAL A 88 -5.06 -12.29 -9.03
CA VAL A 88 -5.49 -11.01 -8.45
C VAL A 88 -4.51 -10.60 -7.35
N PHE A 89 -4.08 -9.36 -7.42
CA PHE A 89 -3.21 -8.75 -6.43
C PHE A 89 -3.83 -7.46 -5.91
N THR A 90 -3.95 -7.33 -4.61
CA THR A 90 -4.49 -6.14 -3.94
C THR A 90 -3.36 -5.41 -3.26
N TYR A 91 -3.08 -4.19 -3.69
CA TYR A 91 -2.04 -3.34 -3.13
C TYR A 91 -2.26 -1.88 -3.53
N TRP A 92 -1.26 -1.05 -3.36
CA TRP A 92 -1.34 0.36 -3.73
C TRP A 92 -1.37 0.54 -5.25
N ALA A 93 -2.11 1.54 -5.68
CA ALA A 93 -2.19 1.96 -7.08
C ALA A 93 -0.99 2.83 -7.52
N GLY A 94 -1.05 3.32 -8.75
CA GLY A 94 -0.06 4.26 -9.31
C GLY A 94 1.19 3.57 -9.83
N THR A 95 2.36 4.05 -9.43
CA THR A 95 3.67 3.55 -9.92
C THR A 95 3.91 2.07 -9.67
N TRP A 96 3.17 1.46 -8.73
CA TRP A 96 3.22 0.01 -8.49
C TRP A 96 2.78 -0.83 -9.69
N ALA A 97 1.83 -0.36 -10.49
CA ALA A 97 1.46 -1.07 -11.73
C ALA A 97 2.63 -1.19 -12.69
N ASN A 98 3.49 -0.16 -12.75
CA ASN A 98 4.72 -0.20 -13.54
C ASN A 98 5.72 -1.24 -13.00
N THR A 99 5.90 -1.27 -11.68
CA THR A 99 6.76 -2.27 -11.02
C THR A 99 6.24 -3.68 -11.27
N LEU A 100 4.93 -3.92 -11.11
CA LEU A 100 4.30 -5.21 -11.38
C LEU A 100 4.52 -5.64 -12.84
N LYS A 101 4.26 -4.77 -13.80
CA LYS A 101 4.46 -5.07 -15.24
C LYS A 101 5.91 -5.40 -15.54
N THR A 102 6.86 -4.64 -14.99
CA THR A 102 8.29 -4.90 -15.16
C THR A 102 8.69 -6.25 -14.58
N GLN A 103 8.23 -6.59 -13.39
CA GLN A 103 8.54 -7.88 -12.77
C GLN A 103 7.93 -9.07 -13.54
N LEU A 104 6.69 -8.94 -14.02
CA LEU A 104 6.08 -9.94 -14.88
C LEU A 104 6.90 -10.16 -16.15
N ALA A 105 7.34 -9.09 -16.79
CA ALA A 105 8.17 -9.17 -17.98
C ALA A 105 9.52 -9.84 -17.72
N THR A 106 10.15 -9.64 -16.56
CA THR A 106 11.42 -10.34 -16.19
C THR A 106 11.23 -11.85 -16.04
N LYS A 107 10.01 -12.30 -15.76
CA LYS A 107 9.64 -13.72 -15.66
C LYS A 107 9.14 -14.30 -17.00
N GLY A 108 9.21 -13.52 -18.08
CA GLY A 108 8.68 -13.92 -19.39
C GLY A 108 7.15 -13.89 -19.49
N LEU A 109 6.48 -13.26 -18.54
CA LEU A 109 5.03 -13.09 -18.52
C LEU A 109 4.68 -11.73 -19.13
N ASP A 110 4.05 -11.74 -20.29
CA ASP A 110 3.53 -10.51 -20.94
C ASP A 110 2.04 -10.35 -20.69
N ASN A 111 1.66 -10.36 -19.42
CA ASN A 111 0.28 -10.24 -19.01
C ASN A 111 -0.13 -8.76 -18.94
N GLU A 112 -1.34 -8.46 -19.39
CA GLU A 112 -1.94 -7.16 -19.19
C GLU A 112 -2.45 -7.03 -17.76
N LEU A 113 -2.20 -5.86 -17.15
CA LEU A 113 -2.68 -5.51 -15.82
C LEU A 113 -3.94 -4.66 -15.96
N ILE A 114 -5.04 -5.16 -15.44
CA ILE A 114 -6.33 -4.47 -15.48
C ILE A 114 -6.72 -4.05 -14.07
N ALA A 115 -6.98 -2.76 -13.87
CA ALA A 115 -7.56 -2.26 -12.63
C ALA A 115 -9.04 -2.66 -12.56
N ILE A 116 -9.44 -3.21 -11.42
CA ILE A 116 -10.81 -3.72 -11.20
C ILE A 116 -11.55 -2.77 -10.27
N LYS A 117 -12.77 -2.36 -10.65
CA LYS A 117 -13.66 -1.60 -9.77
C LYS A 117 -14.04 -2.42 -8.54
N PRO A 118 -14.14 -1.79 -7.37
CA PRO A 118 -14.78 -2.45 -6.24
C PRO A 118 -16.24 -2.73 -6.60
N ILE A 119 -16.79 -3.82 -6.09
CA ILE A 119 -18.23 -4.07 -6.21
C ILE A 119 -18.91 -2.99 -5.35
N LYS A 120 -19.64 -2.08 -6.00
CA LYS A 120 -20.19 -0.86 -5.40
C LYS A 120 -20.98 -1.10 -4.12
N GLU A 121 -21.71 -2.20 -4.08
CA GLU A 121 -22.52 -2.62 -2.93
C GLU A 121 -21.67 -3.17 -1.77
N LEU A 122 -20.43 -3.53 -2.03
CA LEU A 122 -19.55 -4.21 -1.08
C LEU A 122 -18.44 -3.31 -0.53
N GLY A 123 -18.09 -2.24 -1.22
CA GLY A 123 -17.03 -1.38 -0.76
C GLY A 123 -16.63 -0.29 -1.74
N THR A 124 -15.69 0.54 -1.32
CA THR A 124 -15.06 1.58 -2.13
C THR A 124 -13.55 1.53 -1.93
N TYR A 125 -12.79 2.02 -2.90
CA TYR A 125 -11.40 2.35 -2.66
C TYR A 125 -11.30 3.61 -1.83
N VAL A 126 -10.30 3.66 -0.96
CA VAL A 126 -10.03 4.79 -0.08
C VAL A 126 -8.62 5.28 -0.35
N GLU A 127 -8.46 6.58 -0.53
CA GLU A 127 -7.14 7.18 -0.63
C GLU A 127 -6.35 6.94 0.67
N ARG A 128 -5.07 6.68 0.54
CA ARG A 128 -4.20 6.58 1.68
C ARG A 128 -4.11 7.93 2.41
N ILE A 129 -4.18 7.90 3.73
CA ILE A 129 -3.86 9.08 4.53
C ILE A 129 -2.42 9.49 4.25
N ALA A 130 -2.23 10.73 3.87
CA ALA A 130 -0.91 11.27 3.58
C ALA A 130 0.01 11.13 4.81
N PRO A 131 1.22 10.59 4.66
CA PRO A 131 2.22 10.62 5.72
C PRO A 131 2.61 12.07 6.02
N CYS A 132 3.10 12.31 7.22
CA CYS A 132 3.59 13.62 7.63
C CYS A 132 4.91 13.51 8.37
N TRP A 133 5.75 14.52 8.25
CA TRP A 133 6.90 14.69 9.12
C TRP A 133 6.49 15.47 10.37
N CYS A 134 7.04 15.04 11.51
CA CYS A 134 6.79 15.70 12.78
C CYS A 134 8.12 16.22 13.34
N ILE A 135 8.18 17.50 13.63
CA ILE A 135 9.28 18.08 14.37
C ILE A 135 8.93 17.96 15.85
N THR A 136 9.75 17.22 16.60
CA THR A 136 9.49 17.00 18.03
C THR A 136 9.79 18.21 18.87
N THR A 137 9.19 18.31 20.05
CA THR A 137 9.44 19.38 21.03
C THR A 137 10.88 19.35 21.59
N ALA A 138 11.61 18.25 21.40
CA ALA A 138 13.01 18.12 21.77
C ALA A 138 13.97 18.75 20.75
N ALA A 139 13.48 19.17 19.58
CA ALA A 139 14.31 19.81 18.55
C ALA A 139 14.86 21.15 19.06
N LYS A 140 16.18 21.33 18.95
CA LYS A 140 16.84 22.57 19.37
C LYS A 140 16.58 23.76 18.47
N ASN A 141 16.31 23.50 17.19
CA ASN A 141 16.01 24.53 16.18
C ASN A 141 14.91 24.04 15.24
N PRO A 142 13.64 23.99 15.69
CA PRO A 142 12.53 23.48 14.88
C PRO A 142 12.27 24.33 13.63
N GLU A 143 12.42 25.66 13.74
CA GLU A 143 12.27 26.57 12.61
C GLU A 143 13.33 26.34 11.53
N GLY A 144 14.56 26.15 11.92
CA GLY A 144 15.65 25.82 11.00
C GLY A 144 15.47 24.46 10.32
N ILE A 145 14.98 23.45 11.05
CA ILE A 145 14.65 22.15 10.46
C ILE A 145 13.55 22.31 9.41
N PHE A 146 12.48 23.04 9.72
CA PHE A 146 11.43 23.29 8.75
C PHE A 146 11.97 24.00 7.52
N LYS A 147 12.58 25.18 7.69
CA LYS A 147 13.00 26.06 6.61
C LYS A 147 14.10 25.49 5.71
N TYR A 148 15.12 24.86 6.30
CA TYR A 148 16.32 24.46 5.56
C TYR A 148 16.34 22.96 5.19
N PHE A 149 15.41 22.18 5.71
CA PHE A 149 15.31 20.77 5.38
C PHE A 149 13.96 20.44 4.74
N ILE A 150 12.85 20.58 5.48
CA ILE A 150 11.54 20.12 4.99
C ILE A 150 11.07 20.95 3.80
N ASP A 151 11.00 22.27 3.97
CA ASP A 151 10.53 23.20 2.95
C ASP A 151 11.40 23.16 1.68
N THR A 152 12.71 23.09 1.86
CA THR A 152 13.65 23.00 0.74
C THR A 152 13.56 21.66 0.00
N MET A 153 13.36 20.56 0.73
CA MET A 153 13.25 19.22 0.12
C MET A 153 11.93 19.02 -0.62
N LEU A 154 10.89 19.74 -0.23
CA LEU A 154 9.56 19.70 -0.86
C LEU A 154 9.31 20.97 -1.69
N ASP A 155 10.34 21.53 -2.33
CA ASP A 155 10.23 22.73 -3.14
C ASP A 155 9.39 22.54 -4.41
N GLY A 156 9.06 21.31 -4.75
CA GLY A 156 8.35 20.96 -5.99
C GLY A 156 9.18 21.16 -7.25
N GLY A 157 10.50 21.27 -7.12
CA GLY A 157 11.40 21.60 -8.21
C GLY A 157 12.72 20.83 -8.18
N ASP A 158 13.81 21.58 -8.31
CA ASP A 158 15.14 20.98 -8.53
C ASP A 158 15.67 20.24 -7.30
N VAL A 159 15.38 20.74 -6.09
CA VAL A 159 15.82 20.09 -4.84
C VAL A 159 15.01 18.84 -4.59
N GLN A 160 13.70 18.89 -4.79
CA GLN A 160 12.86 17.69 -4.72
C GLN A 160 13.34 16.64 -5.74
N THR A 161 13.61 17.03 -6.97
CA THR A 161 14.16 16.14 -8.01
C THR A 161 15.48 15.50 -7.55
N LEU A 162 16.37 16.29 -6.94
CA LEU A 162 17.64 15.79 -6.41
C LEU A 162 17.44 14.73 -5.31
N TRP A 163 16.48 14.94 -4.43
CA TRP A 163 16.14 13.97 -3.36
C TRP A 163 15.49 12.70 -3.90
N GLU A 164 14.63 12.82 -4.90
CA GLU A 164 13.91 11.69 -5.45
C GLU A 164 14.74 10.84 -6.42
N TYR A 165 15.52 11.49 -7.30
CA TYR A 165 16.20 10.85 -8.43
C TYR A 165 17.71 10.95 -8.35
N GLY A 166 18.23 11.85 -7.52
CA GLY A 166 19.65 12.18 -7.52
C GLY A 166 20.03 13.19 -8.63
N ALA A 167 21.33 13.35 -8.84
CA ALA A 167 21.87 14.31 -9.79
C ALA A 167 21.76 13.78 -11.24
N LYS A 168 21.24 14.62 -12.14
CA LYS A 168 21.20 14.35 -13.58
C LYS A 168 22.62 14.17 -14.13
N GLY A 169 22.80 13.22 -15.01
CA GLY A 169 24.10 12.86 -15.59
C GLY A 169 24.97 11.97 -14.69
N THR A 170 24.53 11.69 -13.46
CA THR A 170 25.21 10.78 -12.51
C THR A 170 24.34 9.62 -12.09
N HIS A 171 23.07 9.90 -11.74
CA HIS A 171 22.14 8.91 -11.22
C HIS A 171 21.03 8.58 -12.24
N TRP A 172 20.72 9.54 -13.10
CA TRP A 172 19.74 9.44 -14.17
C TRP A 172 20.08 10.41 -15.31
N ASP A 173 19.57 10.16 -16.50
CA ASP A 173 19.67 11.10 -17.63
C ASP A 173 18.46 10.96 -18.57
N THR A 174 18.41 11.87 -19.54
CA THR A 174 17.43 11.87 -20.64
C THR A 174 18.11 11.88 -22.01
N LYS A 175 19.46 11.68 -22.06
CA LYS A 175 20.21 11.58 -23.28
C LYS A 175 20.05 10.22 -23.95
N ALA A 176 20.15 10.19 -25.27
CA ALA A 176 20.20 8.93 -26.00
C ALA A 176 21.46 8.16 -25.62
N GLU A 177 21.29 7.00 -25.01
CA GLU A 177 22.43 6.14 -24.65
C GLU A 177 22.00 4.67 -24.48
N THR A 178 23.00 3.78 -24.47
CA THR A 178 22.78 2.36 -24.18
C THR A 178 23.30 2.05 -22.78
N VAL A 179 22.38 1.72 -21.90
CA VAL A 179 22.68 1.37 -20.50
C VAL A 179 22.78 -0.14 -20.35
N THR A 180 23.79 -0.60 -19.64
CA THR A 180 23.92 -2.01 -19.26
C THR A 180 23.04 -2.27 -18.05
N LEU A 181 22.08 -3.18 -18.19
CA LEU A 181 21.25 -3.68 -17.10
C LEU A 181 22.00 -4.78 -16.33
N ALA A 182 21.50 -5.14 -15.16
CA ALA A 182 22.06 -6.25 -14.38
C ALA A 182 22.19 -7.53 -15.23
N LYS A 183 23.24 -8.30 -14.95
CA LYS A 183 23.46 -9.59 -15.62
C LYS A 183 22.38 -10.59 -15.21
N ASP A 184 21.82 -11.27 -16.19
CA ASP A 184 21.11 -12.53 -15.96
C ASP A 184 22.05 -13.72 -16.28
N ASP A 185 21.53 -14.93 -16.15
CA ASP A 185 22.29 -16.16 -16.42
C ASP A 185 22.75 -16.28 -17.90
N GLU A 186 22.17 -15.48 -18.79
CA GLU A 186 22.50 -15.46 -20.22
C GLU A 186 23.53 -14.38 -20.59
N GLY A 187 23.87 -13.48 -19.65
CA GLY A 187 24.87 -12.43 -19.85
C GLY A 187 24.40 -11.02 -19.59
N LYS A 188 25.14 -10.02 -20.11
CA LYS A 188 24.80 -8.60 -19.96
C LYS A 188 23.61 -8.24 -20.83
N LYS A 189 22.50 -7.81 -20.21
CA LYS A 189 21.40 -7.12 -20.91
C LYS A 189 21.76 -5.65 -21.08
N THR A 190 21.52 -5.13 -22.26
CA THR A 190 21.61 -3.69 -22.53
C THR A 190 20.25 -3.16 -22.97
N LYS A 191 19.97 -1.92 -22.65
CA LYS A 191 18.79 -1.21 -23.14
C LYS A 191 19.21 0.14 -23.69
N THR A 192 18.79 0.42 -24.93
CA THR A 192 19.02 1.71 -25.59
C THR A 192 17.83 2.62 -25.30
N TYR A 193 18.13 3.84 -24.93
CA TYR A 193 17.16 4.91 -24.67
C TYR A 193 17.34 6.01 -25.72
N GLU A 194 16.21 6.56 -26.15
CA GLU A 194 16.15 7.66 -27.10
C GLU A 194 16.35 9.02 -26.40
N GLU A 195 16.69 10.04 -27.15
CA GLU A 195 16.83 11.42 -26.65
C GLU A 195 15.50 11.89 -26.02
N GLY A 196 15.57 12.45 -24.82
CA GLY A 196 14.42 12.87 -24.02
C GLY A 196 13.78 11.76 -23.17
N GLN A 197 14.15 10.51 -23.35
CA GLN A 197 13.61 9.40 -22.58
C GLN A 197 14.33 9.26 -21.24
N PHE A 198 13.59 9.48 -20.14
CA PHE A 198 14.13 9.30 -18.79
C PHE A 198 14.59 7.86 -18.56
N HIS A 199 15.77 7.71 -17.95
CA HIS A 199 16.29 6.43 -17.50
C HIS A 199 17.27 6.60 -16.33
N PHE A 200 17.35 5.57 -15.51
CA PHE A 200 18.36 5.49 -14.46
C PHE A 200 19.70 5.01 -15.00
N LEU A 201 20.77 5.58 -14.44
CA LEU A 201 22.15 5.18 -14.72
C LEU A 201 22.61 4.11 -13.72
N PRO A 202 23.69 3.38 -14.01
CA PRO A 202 24.33 2.48 -13.06
C PRO A 202 24.73 3.21 -11.78
N GLN A 203 24.61 2.54 -10.64
CA GLN A 203 25.04 3.10 -9.36
C GLN A 203 26.56 3.29 -9.36
N PRO A 204 27.10 4.44 -8.92
CA PRO A 204 28.54 4.70 -8.92
C PRO A 204 29.35 3.64 -8.15
N GLU A 205 28.82 3.17 -7.02
CA GLU A 205 29.48 2.18 -6.17
C GLU A 205 29.09 0.72 -6.48
N SER A 206 28.10 0.52 -7.35
CA SER A 206 27.61 -0.80 -7.75
C SER A 206 27.17 -0.76 -9.23
N PRO A 207 28.11 -0.69 -10.18
CA PRO A 207 27.81 -0.46 -11.60
C PRO A 207 26.97 -1.55 -12.28
N ASP A 208 26.79 -2.70 -11.64
CA ASP A 208 25.92 -3.79 -12.06
C ASP A 208 24.44 -3.56 -11.67
N LYS A 209 24.17 -2.51 -10.90
CA LYS A 209 22.81 -2.12 -10.48
C LYS A 209 22.49 -0.72 -10.99
N LEU A 210 21.26 -0.55 -11.44
CA LEU A 210 20.75 0.78 -11.77
C LEU A 210 20.35 1.53 -10.50
N MET A 211 20.43 2.85 -10.57
CA MET A 211 19.77 3.71 -9.60
C MET A 211 18.26 3.47 -9.64
N SER A 212 17.57 3.90 -8.61
CA SER A 212 16.11 3.85 -8.53
C SER A 212 15.60 5.12 -7.85
N LYS A 213 14.32 5.44 -8.08
CA LYS A 213 13.65 6.52 -7.35
C LYS A 213 13.80 6.29 -5.84
N ASN A 214 14.11 7.33 -5.10
CA ASN A 214 14.17 7.25 -3.66
C ASN A 214 12.76 7.11 -3.08
N HIS A 215 12.44 5.91 -2.61
CA HIS A 215 11.17 5.60 -1.96
C HIS A 215 11.29 5.48 -0.44
N ILE A 216 12.45 5.81 0.12
CA ILE A 216 12.70 5.69 1.57
C ILE A 216 11.76 6.62 2.33
N ASP A 217 11.50 7.80 1.76
CA ASP A 217 10.55 8.73 2.33
C ASP A 217 9.20 8.69 1.60
N PRO A 218 8.13 8.19 2.25
CA PRO A 218 6.82 8.12 1.64
C PRO A 218 6.20 9.51 1.37
N ILE A 219 6.71 10.58 1.97
CA ILE A 219 6.27 11.96 1.67
C ILE A 219 6.79 12.38 0.31
N LEU A 220 8.05 12.13 -0.01
CA LEU A 220 8.61 12.39 -1.33
C LEU A 220 7.83 11.67 -2.43
N ALA A 221 7.43 10.43 -2.18
CA ALA A 221 6.64 9.66 -3.15
C ALA A 221 5.25 10.26 -3.46
N LEU A 222 4.73 11.12 -2.59
CA LEU A 222 3.42 11.77 -2.71
C LEU A 222 3.53 13.28 -2.99
N ALA A 223 4.73 13.85 -2.86
CA ALA A 223 4.95 15.27 -3.09
C ALA A 223 4.69 15.63 -4.55
N LYS A 224 4.01 16.75 -4.77
CA LYS A 224 3.69 17.24 -6.11
C LYS A 224 4.75 18.23 -6.58
N PHE A 225 5.04 18.18 -7.86
CA PHE A 225 5.86 19.21 -8.50
C PHE A 225 5.08 20.51 -8.68
N GLN A 226 5.80 21.62 -8.72
CA GLN A 226 5.21 22.94 -8.98
C GLN A 226 4.61 23.01 -10.39
N ASP A 227 3.64 23.91 -10.59
CA ASP A 227 3.08 24.20 -11.91
C ASP A 227 4.18 24.56 -12.92
N GLY A 228 4.20 23.88 -14.05
CA GLY A 228 5.23 24.04 -15.07
C GLY A 228 6.54 23.27 -14.83
N LYS A 229 6.64 22.54 -13.73
CA LYS A 229 7.68 21.54 -13.50
C LYS A 229 7.08 20.15 -13.67
N GLU A 230 7.82 19.28 -14.30
CA GLU A 230 7.42 17.89 -14.54
C GLU A 230 8.25 16.94 -13.66
N ASP A 231 7.60 15.90 -13.14
CA ASP A 231 8.30 14.78 -12.53
C ASP A 231 9.21 14.14 -13.62
N PRO A 232 10.54 14.15 -13.45
CA PRO A 232 11.44 13.57 -14.46
C PRO A 232 11.13 12.11 -14.77
N GLY A 233 10.62 11.37 -13.78
CA GLY A 233 10.23 9.98 -13.93
C GLY A 233 8.85 9.76 -14.54
N ALA A 234 8.05 10.80 -14.77
CA ALA A 234 6.71 10.66 -15.34
C ALA A 234 6.74 10.01 -16.73
N SER A 235 7.75 10.33 -17.54
CA SER A 235 7.96 9.71 -18.86
C SER A 235 8.37 8.24 -18.81
N ALA A 236 8.81 7.76 -17.64
CA ALA A 236 9.13 6.34 -17.43
C ALA A 236 7.89 5.49 -17.05
N MET A 237 6.76 6.13 -16.76
CA MET A 237 5.51 5.40 -16.49
C MET A 237 4.95 4.84 -17.80
N THR A 238 4.64 3.55 -17.78
CA THR A 238 3.91 2.93 -18.89
C THR A 238 2.49 3.48 -18.98
N GLU A 239 1.89 3.45 -20.16
CA GLU A 239 0.48 3.83 -20.33
C GLU A 239 -0.44 3.02 -19.43
N THR A 240 -0.16 1.73 -19.25
CA THR A 240 -0.89 0.86 -18.31
C THR A 240 -0.80 1.37 -16.87
N ALA A 241 0.37 1.78 -16.39
CA ALA A 241 0.54 2.29 -15.03
C ALA A 241 -0.20 3.61 -14.83
N LYS A 242 -0.15 4.50 -15.85
CA LYS A 242 -0.89 5.76 -15.84
C LYS A 242 -2.41 5.50 -15.82
N ALA A 243 -2.91 4.68 -16.74
CA ALA A 243 -4.35 4.36 -16.80
C ALA A 243 -4.86 3.73 -15.51
N ASN A 244 -4.08 2.84 -14.88
CA ASN A 244 -4.43 2.27 -13.57
C ASN A 244 -4.43 3.33 -12.47
N GLY A 245 -3.47 4.24 -12.47
CA GLY A 245 -3.42 5.36 -11.53
C GLY A 245 -4.64 6.27 -11.62
N ASP A 246 -4.98 6.69 -12.84
CA ASP A 246 -6.14 7.53 -13.13
C ASP A 246 -7.45 6.80 -12.72
N PHE A 247 -7.56 5.51 -13.03
CA PHE A 247 -8.71 4.69 -12.65
C PHE A 247 -8.92 4.66 -11.12
N PHE A 248 -7.86 4.44 -10.35
CA PHE A 248 -7.98 4.42 -8.89
C PHE A 248 -8.25 5.80 -8.31
N ALA A 249 -7.67 6.86 -8.87
CA ALA A 249 -7.98 8.23 -8.47
C ALA A 249 -9.45 8.58 -8.68
N GLU A 250 -10.04 8.17 -9.80
CA GLU A 250 -11.46 8.39 -10.11
C GLU A 250 -12.43 7.55 -9.26
N ASN A 251 -11.98 6.40 -8.75
CA ASN A 251 -12.82 5.44 -8.02
C ASN A 251 -12.50 5.36 -6.52
N SER A 252 -11.70 6.27 -5.99
CA SER A 252 -11.36 6.38 -4.57
C SER A 252 -12.13 7.49 -3.88
N THR A 253 -12.33 7.32 -2.57
CA THR A 253 -12.84 8.35 -1.67
C THR A 253 -11.72 8.83 -0.75
N VAL A 254 -11.82 10.07 -0.28
CA VAL A 254 -10.85 10.61 0.66
C VAL A 254 -10.92 9.87 1.98
N ALA A 255 -9.76 9.46 2.50
CA ALA A 255 -9.69 8.86 3.83
C ALA A 255 -10.02 9.89 4.91
N VAL A 256 -10.93 9.52 5.80
CA VAL A 256 -11.25 10.33 6.98
C VAL A 256 -10.53 9.72 8.18
N PRO A 257 -9.47 10.36 8.70
CA PRO A 257 -8.74 9.83 9.83
C PRO A 257 -9.61 9.88 11.10
N LEU A 258 -9.43 8.87 11.96
CA LEU A 258 -10.00 8.92 13.30
C LEU A 258 -9.34 10.04 14.10
N PRO A 259 -10.11 10.76 14.94
CA PRO A 259 -9.51 11.69 15.90
C PRO A 259 -8.52 10.96 16.81
N MET A 260 -7.31 11.48 16.90
CA MET A 260 -6.30 10.88 17.78
C MET A 260 -6.61 11.26 19.23
N THR A 261 -7.07 10.28 20.00
CA THR A 261 -7.28 10.40 21.44
C THR A 261 -6.26 9.56 22.19
N THR A 262 -5.97 9.90 23.46
CA THR A 262 -5.08 9.09 24.30
C THR A 262 -5.58 7.64 24.40
N ALA A 263 -6.88 7.45 24.59
CA ALA A 263 -7.46 6.12 24.66
C ALA A 263 -7.30 5.32 23.36
N LEU A 264 -7.42 5.96 22.19
CA LEU A 264 -7.18 5.30 20.91
C LEU A 264 -5.70 4.92 20.78
N SER A 265 -4.80 5.86 21.06
CA SER A 265 -3.36 5.62 20.96
C SER A 265 -2.86 4.48 21.85
N GLU A 266 -3.38 4.39 23.06
CA GLU A 266 -2.98 3.38 24.05
C GLU A 266 -3.53 1.98 23.76
N ASN A 267 -4.70 1.87 23.11
CA ASN A 267 -5.41 0.59 23.01
C ASN A 267 -5.50 0.03 21.58
N ILE A 268 -5.22 0.81 20.55
CA ILE A 268 -5.48 0.39 19.16
C ILE A 268 -4.65 -0.81 18.73
N THR A 269 -3.42 -0.95 19.24
CA THR A 269 -2.54 -2.08 18.92
C THR A 269 -3.12 -3.40 19.40
N ASP A 270 -3.60 -3.46 20.63
CA ASP A 270 -4.19 -4.66 21.22
C ASP A 270 -5.51 -5.00 20.53
N ILE A 271 -6.33 -3.99 20.25
CA ILE A 271 -7.60 -4.15 19.52
C ILE A 271 -7.34 -4.73 18.12
N ASN A 272 -6.39 -4.18 17.36
CA ASN A 272 -6.06 -4.67 16.03
C ASN A 272 -5.45 -6.07 16.07
N THR A 273 -4.64 -6.38 17.07
CA THR A 273 -4.10 -7.74 17.27
C THR A 273 -5.23 -8.76 17.45
N ALA A 274 -6.23 -8.43 18.26
CA ALA A 274 -7.40 -9.30 18.46
C ALA A 274 -8.24 -9.43 17.18
N ARG A 275 -8.47 -8.34 16.43
CA ARG A 275 -9.16 -8.35 15.13
C ARG A 275 -8.47 -9.28 14.14
N ASN A 276 -7.17 -9.10 13.96
CA ASN A 276 -6.37 -9.89 13.03
C ASN A 276 -6.34 -11.38 13.43
N TYR A 277 -6.25 -11.65 14.74
CA TYR A 277 -6.34 -13.01 15.26
C TYR A 277 -7.68 -13.67 14.89
N VAL A 278 -8.79 -12.98 15.14
CA VAL A 278 -10.14 -13.50 14.80
C VAL A 278 -10.25 -13.77 13.30
N ILE A 279 -9.85 -12.81 12.46
CA ILE A 279 -9.91 -12.99 10.99
C ILE A 279 -9.11 -14.23 10.58
N SER A 280 -7.90 -14.39 11.08
CA SER A 280 -7.02 -15.50 10.73
C SER A 280 -7.60 -16.85 11.18
N GLN A 281 -8.10 -16.94 12.43
CA GLN A 281 -8.64 -18.18 12.97
C GLN A 281 -9.96 -18.59 12.29
N VAL A 282 -10.82 -17.62 11.99
CA VAL A 282 -12.06 -17.87 11.26
C VAL A 282 -11.77 -18.23 9.80
N ALA A 283 -10.90 -17.50 9.12
CA ALA A 283 -10.53 -17.77 7.73
C ALA A 283 -10.00 -19.19 7.53
N LEU A 284 -9.18 -19.69 8.47
CA LEU A 284 -8.62 -21.05 8.44
C LEU A 284 -9.57 -22.13 8.97
N GLY A 285 -10.74 -21.75 9.49
CA GLY A 285 -11.70 -22.70 10.04
C GLY A 285 -11.36 -23.23 11.44
N TYR A 286 -10.40 -22.60 12.13
CA TYR A 286 -10.06 -22.96 13.53
C TYR A 286 -11.04 -22.40 14.57
N MET A 287 -11.82 -21.40 14.17
CA MET A 287 -12.93 -20.85 14.93
C MET A 287 -14.15 -20.68 14.02
N THR A 288 -15.33 -20.87 14.58
CA THR A 288 -16.56 -20.38 13.98
C THR A 288 -16.60 -18.85 14.07
N VAL A 289 -17.44 -18.23 13.25
CA VAL A 289 -17.65 -16.77 13.31
C VAL A 289 -18.09 -16.32 14.70
N ASP A 290 -19.03 -17.05 15.32
CA ASP A 290 -19.53 -16.69 16.64
C ASP A 290 -18.46 -16.84 17.74
N GLU A 291 -17.63 -17.88 17.69
CA GLU A 291 -16.47 -18.02 18.59
C GLU A 291 -15.49 -16.89 18.43
N GLY A 292 -15.18 -16.50 17.19
CA GLY A 292 -14.30 -15.36 16.90
C GLY A 292 -14.84 -14.04 17.43
N MET A 293 -16.12 -13.76 17.20
CA MET A 293 -16.77 -12.54 17.71
C MET A 293 -16.83 -12.51 19.24
N ASN A 294 -17.10 -13.67 19.86
CA ASN A 294 -17.07 -13.79 21.33
C ASN A 294 -15.65 -13.58 21.88
N TYR A 295 -14.62 -14.15 21.22
CA TYR A 295 -13.22 -13.91 21.58
C TYR A 295 -12.89 -12.42 21.54
N TYR A 296 -13.21 -11.73 20.45
CA TYR A 296 -12.98 -10.28 20.32
C TYR A 296 -13.64 -9.51 21.48
N LYS A 297 -14.92 -9.77 21.71
CA LYS A 297 -15.70 -9.11 22.76
C LYS A 297 -15.11 -9.33 24.17
N THR A 298 -14.71 -10.56 24.48
CA THR A 298 -14.19 -10.89 25.82
C THR A 298 -12.76 -10.43 26.03
N THR A 299 -11.95 -10.37 24.95
CA THR A 299 -10.53 -10.01 25.03
C THR A 299 -10.32 -8.49 25.04
N VAL A 300 -10.96 -7.77 24.11
CA VAL A 300 -10.71 -6.33 23.91
C VAL A 300 -11.98 -5.46 23.95
N GLY A 301 -13.16 -6.02 24.22
CA GLY A 301 -14.39 -5.24 24.22
C GLY A 301 -14.36 -4.05 25.17
N SER A 302 -13.80 -4.20 26.37
CA SER A 302 -13.65 -3.09 27.33
C SER A 302 -12.68 -2.00 26.84
N LEU A 303 -11.64 -2.36 26.09
CA LEU A 303 -10.72 -1.41 25.47
C LEU A 303 -11.42 -0.65 24.34
N ALA A 304 -12.17 -1.36 23.49
CA ALA A 304 -12.98 -0.75 22.43
C ALA A 304 -14.02 0.24 23.02
N ASP A 305 -14.70 -0.12 24.09
CA ASP A 305 -15.64 0.77 24.80
C ASP A 305 -14.95 2.03 25.34
N THR A 306 -13.73 1.88 25.84
CA THR A 306 -12.93 3.01 26.34
C THR A 306 -12.57 3.97 25.19
N VAL A 307 -12.18 3.43 24.04
CA VAL A 307 -11.91 4.21 22.84
C VAL A 307 -13.18 4.91 22.35
N LEU A 308 -14.31 4.21 22.24
CA LEU A 308 -15.58 4.78 21.80
C LEU A 308 -16.06 5.91 22.71
N LYS A 309 -15.94 5.76 24.03
CA LYS A 309 -16.23 6.84 24.99
C LYS A 309 -15.36 8.08 24.77
N SER A 310 -14.12 7.91 24.34
CA SER A 310 -13.22 9.02 24.06
C SER A 310 -13.49 9.71 22.71
N LEU A 311 -13.91 8.94 21.70
CA LEU A 311 -14.25 9.44 20.36
C LEU A 311 -15.59 10.18 20.32
N ASN A 312 -16.51 9.85 21.20
CA ASN A 312 -17.87 10.39 21.25
C ASN A 312 -18.06 11.51 22.30
N LYS A 313 -16.96 12.03 22.85
CA LYS A 313 -16.99 13.23 23.70
C LYS A 313 -17.05 14.49 22.85
#